data_24d16711c27c3259fd40a2ccb28faa97
#
_entry.id   24d16711c27c3259fd40a2ccb28faa97
#
_cell.length_a   1.000
_cell.length_b   1.000
_cell.length_c   1.000
_cell.angle_alpha   90.00
_cell.angle_beta   90.00
_cell.angle_gamma   90.00
#
_symmetry.space_group_name_H-M   'P 1'
#
loop_
_entity.id
_entity.type
_entity.pdbx_description
1 polymer ?
#
loop_
_entity_poly.entity_id
_entity_poly.type
_entity_poly.pdbx_seq_one_letter_code
_entity_poly.pdbx_strand_id
1 'polypeptide(L)'
;MTAAIYFSPTFTSKKGAVAIGKALADDGCITEIDVTRYDRVTEKTQFDRKDLVVFGAPVYGGRLYRGCKERFRKFSGNQTPCVITVTYGNRHYDDALLELFDLVKEQGFVPVAGAALVGQHTYGEIQVGRPDEDDLKEDREFAAKVKEKLVLGEILETVPGNRPYIKGEEGGKGGNFRPLTAETCMSCGLCVKECPEGAIAEDCRTIDGDRCIACFRCIRICPVQAKNMNVAPYLEFAEMFTKKLSEPRKNEYFL
;
A
#
# COMPACT_ATOMS: atom_id res chain seq x y z
N MET A 1 6.13 -20.89 -6.83
CA MET A 1 4.87 -20.10 -6.86
C MET A 1 5.22 -18.62 -6.85
N THR A 2 4.46 -17.78 -7.60
CA THR A 2 4.59 -16.31 -7.47
C THR A 2 3.39 -15.77 -6.69
N ALA A 3 3.63 -14.97 -5.66
CA ALA A 3 2.58 -14.38 -4.83
C ALA A 3 2.71 -12.85 -4.75
N ALA A 4 1.59 -12.14 -4.66
CA ALA A 4 1.54 -10.72 -4.32
C ALA A 4 0.84 -10.53 -2.98
N ILE A 5 1.56 -10.04 -1.97
CA ILE A 5 1.07 -9.75 -0.62
C ILE A 5 0.94 -8.24 -0.50
N TYR A 6 -0.27 -7.74 -0.25
CA TYR A 6 -0.46 -6.30 -0.22
C TYR A 6 -1.42 -5.82 0.87
N PHE A 7 -1.10 -4.65 1.42
CA PHE A 7 -2.02 -3.80 2.16
C PHE A 7 -2.43 -2.63 1.27
N SER A 8 -3.71 -2.54 0.91
CA SER A 8 -4.17 -1.57 -0.11
C SER A 8 -5.59 -1.05 0.14
N PRO A 9 -5.78 -0.11 1.08
CA PRO A 9 -7.10 0.41 1.40
C PRO A 9 -7.83 1.04 0.20
N THR A 10 -7.11 1.73 -0.68
CA THR A 10 -7.65 2.42 -1.87
C THR A 10 -7.27 1.75 -3.20
N PHE A 11 -6.83 0.50 -3.15
CA PHE A 11 -6.48 -0.36 -4.29
C PHE A 11 -5.23 0.05 -5.08
N THR A 12 -4.58 1.17 -4.80
CA THR A 12 -3.40 1.65 -5.55
C THR A 12 -2.18 0.74 -5.36
N SER A 13 -1.80 0.40 -4.12
CA SER A 13 -0.68 -0.52 -3.86
C SER A 13 -0.92 -1.93 -4.39
N LYS A 14 -2.19 -2.39 -4.40
CA LYS A 14 -2.57 -3.65 -5.05
C LYS A 14 -2.24 -3.63 -6.55
N LYS A 15 -2.62 -2.55 -7.26
CA LYS A 15 -2.45 -2.47 -8.72
C LYS A 15 -0.99 -2.68 -9.14
N GLY A 16 -0.04 -1.94 -8.53
CA GLY A 16 1.39 -2.08 -8.84
C GLY A 16 1.95 -3.46 -8.45
N ALA A 17 1.70 -3.90 -7.22
CA ALA A 17 2.21 -5.20 -6.75
C ALA A 17 1.70 -6.38 -7.60
N VAL A 18 0.42 -6.35 -7.99
CA VAL A 18 -0.19 -7.39 -8.84
C VAL A 18 0.34 -7.31 -10.27
N ALA A 19 0.51 -6.10 -10.84
CA ALA A 19 1.06 -5.94 -12.18
C ALA A 19 2.49 -6.48 -12.27
N ILE A 20 3.34 -6.12 -11.33
CA ILE A 20 4.72 -6.64 -11.22
C ILE A 20 4.69 -8.17 -11.01
N GLY A 21 3.88 -8.67 -10.09
CA GLY A 21 3.79 -10.09 -9.81
C GLY A 21 3.37 -10.92 -11.03
N LYS A 22 2.34 -10.48 -11.76
CA LYS A 22 1.88 -11.13 -12.99
C LYS A 22 2.94 -11.11 -14.09
N ALA A 23 3.69 -10.01 -14.22
CA ALA A 23 4.77 -9.92 -15.18
C ALA A 23 5.97 -10.82 -14.81
N LEU A 24 6.19 -11.09 -13.53
CA LEU A 24 7.25 -11.98 -13.03
C LEU A 24 6.87 -13.47 -13.16
N ALA A 25 5.60 -13.82 -13.06
CA ALA A 25 5.14 -15.20 -13.23
C ALA A 25 5.23 -15.64 -14.71
N ASP A 26 5.69 -16.87 -14.96
CA ASP A 26 5.90 -17.37 -16.32
C ASP A 26 4.60 -17.55 -17.10
N ASP A 27 3.54 -17.96 -16.41
CA ASP A 27 2.19 -18.14 -16.98
C ASP A 27 1.27 -16.93 -16.69
N GLY A 28 1.79 -15.86 -16.06
CA GLY A 28 1.01 -14.71 -15.63
C GLY A 28 0.08 -14.97 -14.44
N CYS A 29 0.11 -16.17 -13.86
CA CYS A 29 -0.73 -16.57 -12.73
C CYS A 29 -0.03 -16.32 -11.40
N ILE A 30 -0.73 -15.65 -10.47
CA ILE A 30 -0.20 -15.36 -9.13
C ILE A 30 -1.22 -15.67 -8.05
N THR A 31 -0.72 -15.93 -6.85
CA THR A 31 -1.55 -15.97 -5.64
C THR A 31 -1.64 -14.55 -5.06
N GLU A 32 -2.83 -13.96 -5.05
CA GLU A 32 -3.07 -12.67 -4.40
C GLU A 32 -3.41 -12.86 -2.92
N ILE A 33 -2.65 -12.22 -2.04
CA ILE A 33 -2.85 -12.26 -0.58
C ILE A 33 -3.14 -10.82 -0.10
N ASP A 34 -4.42 -10.52 0.06
CA ASP A 34 -4.90 -9.22 0.53
C ASP A 34 -4.92 -9.19 2.06
N VAL A 35 -3.97 -8.47 2.64
CA VAL A 35 -3.88 -8.26 4.10
C VAL A 35 -4.50 -6.93 4.55
N THR A 36 -5.30 -6.29 3.71
CA THR A 36 -5.86 -4.96 4.01
C THR A 36 -6.71 -4.94 5.25
N ARG A 37 -7.53 -5.97 5.47
CA ARG A 37 -8.30 -6.09 6.70
C ARG A 37 -7.50 -6.80 7.81
N TYR A 38 -7.70 -6.34 9.04
CA TYR A 38 -7.00 -6.84 10.23
C TYR A 38 -7.28 -8.32 10.52
N ASP A 39 -8.42 -8.85 10.07
CA ASP A 39 -8.90 -10.21 10.33
C ASP A 39 -8.75 -11.19 9.16
N ARG A 40 -8.20 -10.75 8.02
CA ARG A 40 -8.04 -11.62 6.83
C ARG A 40 -6.90 -12.63 6.95
N VAL A 41 -5.86 -12.31 7.69
CA VAL A 41 -4.72 -13.19 7.86
C VAL A 41 -4.56 -13.50 9.33
N THR A 42 -4.93 -14.71 9.72
CA THR A 42 -4.88 -15.19 11.10
C THR A 42 -3.69 -16.10 11.36
N GLU A 43 -3.22 -16.81 10.35
CA GLU A 43 -2.14 -17.80 10.45
C GLU A 43 -0.82 -17.29 9.88
N LYS A 44 0.27 -17.88 10.35
CA LYS A 44 1.61 -17.65 9.78
C LYS A 44 1.78 -18.49 8.53
N THR A 45 2.35 -17.89 7.49
CA THR A 45 2.64 -18.57 6.21
C THR A 45 4.13 -18.47 5.93
N GLN A 46 4.75 -19.57 5.58
CA GLN A 46 6.15 -19.64 5.17
C GLN A 46 6.25 -19.92 3.68
N PHE A 47 7.14 -19.18 3.01
CA PHE A 47 7.49 -19.35 1.61
C PHE A 47 8.85 -20.04 1.47
N ASP A 48 8.98 -20.86 0.45
CA ASP A 48 10.21 -21.58 0.14
C ASP A 48 11.14 -20.77 -0.76
N ARG A 49 12.40 -21.19 -0.86
CA ARG A 49 13.42 -20.56 -1.69
C ARG A 49 13.07 -20.47 -3.19
N LYS A 50 12.24 -21.37 -3.68
CA LYS A 50 11.77 -21.42 -5.08
C LYS A 50 10.54 -20.53 -5.34
N ASP A 51 9.95 -19.99 -4.31
CA ASP A 51 8.84 -19.05 -4.44
C ASP A 51 9.36 -17.64 -4.72
N LEU A 52 8.51 -16.78 -5.26
CA LEU A 52 8.79 -15.36 -5.46
C LEU A 52 7.64 -14.53 -4.89
N VAL A 53 7.94 -13.55 -4.06
CA VAL A 53 6.93 -12.74 -3.40
C VAL A 53 7.08 -11.27 -3.77
N VAL A 54 5.98 -10.62 -4.16
CA VAL A 54 5.91 -9.17 -4.35
C VAL A 54 5.14 -8.55 -3.19
N PHE A 55 5.80 -7.69 -2.42
CA PHE A 55 5.16 -6.94 -1.34
C PHE A 55 4.69 -5.58 -1.83
N GLY A 56 3.44 -5.21 -1.49
CA GLY A 56 2.86 -3.90 -1.83
C GLY A 56 2.28 -3.19 -0.62
N ALA A 57 2.81 -2.01 -0.28
CA ALA A 57 2.36 -1.24 0.87
C ALA A 57 2.17 0.26 0.55
N PRO A 58 1.19 0.96 1.17
CA PRO A 58 1.07 2.40 1.06
C PRO A 58 1.99 3.11 2.05
N VAL A 59 2.40 4.30 1.67
CA VAL A 59 3.17 5.22 2.53
C VAL A 59 2.22 6.06 3.40
N TYR A 60 2.41 6.01 4.70
CA TYR A 60 1.72 6.82 5.69
C TYR A 60 2.71 7.74 6.41
N GLY A 61 2.62 9.03 6.11
CA GLY A 61 3.50 10.02 6.74
C GLY A 61 5.01 9.79 6.50
N GLY A 62 5.40 9.09 5.43
CA GLY A 62 6.80 8.78 5.10
C GLY A 62 7.31 7.45 5.69
N ARG A 63 6.43 6.67 6.28
CA ARG A 63 6.71 5.35 6.86
C ARG A 63 5.69 4.32 6.37
N LEU A 64 5.91 3.05 6.63
CA LEU A 64 4.87 2.03 6.47
C LEU A 64 3.77 2.24 7.52
N TYR A 65 2.52 1.97 7.14
CA TYR A 65 1.45 1.94 8.12
C TYR A 65 1.72 0.83 9.18
N ARG A 66 1.57 1.15 10.46
CA ARG A 66 1.87 0.23 11.57
C ARG A 66 1.13 -1.11 11.44
N GLY A 67 -0.18 -1.10 11.21
CA GLY A 67 -0.97 -2.32 11.05
C GLY A 67 -0.57 -3.13 9.82
N CYS A 68 -0.04 -2.52 8.76
CA CYS A 68 0.53 -3.21 7.61
C CYS A 68 1.77 -4.02 8.03
N LYS A 69 2.69 -3.42 8.80
CA LYS A 69 3.89 -4.11 9.31
C LYS A 69 3.52 -5.34 10.14
N GLU A 70 2.57 -5.19 11.06
CA GLU A 70 2.09 -6.29 11.91
C GLU A 70 1.52 -7.44 11.09
N ARG A 71 0.82 -7.14 9.99
CA ARG A 71 0.25 -8.15 9.08
C ARG A 71 1.31 -8.81 8.23
N PHE A 72 2.27 -8.05 7.71
CA PHE A 72 3.39 -8.60 6.94
C PHE A 72 4.27 -9.53 7.78
N ARG A 73 4.42 -9.29 9.10
CA ARG A 73 5.15 -10.19 10.02
C ARG A 73 4.53 -11.58 10.17
N LYS A 74 3.35 -11.84 9.62
CA LYS A 74 2.77 -13.17 9.55
C LYS A 74 3.34 -14.04 8.41
N PHE A 75 4.12 -13.44 7.53
CA PHE A 75 4.77 -14.14 6.43
C PHE A 75 6.27 -14.25 6.68
N SER A 76 6.83 -15.41 6.42
CA SER A 76 8.28 -15.65 6.50
C SER A 76 8.78 -16.29 5.22
N GLY A 77 10.02 -15.98 4.87
CA GLY A 77 10.74 -16.62 3.77
C GLY A 77 11.82 -17.55 4.29
N ASN A 78 12.17 -18.54 3.50
CA ASN A 78 13.35 -19.38 3.67
C ASN A 78 14.34 -19.05 2.56
N GLN A 79 15.04 -17.91 2.68
CA GLN A 79 15.85 -17.33 1.60
C GLN A 79 15.02 -17.11 0.31
N THR A 80 13.75 -16.74 0.50
CA THR A 80 12.78 -16.56 -0.60
C THR A 80 13.03 -15.22 -1.28
N PRO A 81 13.28 -15.16 -2.59
CA PRO A 81 13.43 -13.90 -3.30
C PRO A 81 12.14 -13.07 -3.22
N CYS A 82 12.30 -11.76 -3.07
CA CYS A 82 11.15 -10.87 -3.08
C CYS A 82 11.41 -9.55 -3.79
N VAL A 83 10.34 -8.95 -4.30
CA VAL A 83 10.29 -7.56 -4.77
C VAL A 83 9.49 -6.75 -3.78
N ILE A 84 9.98 -5.58 -3.42
CA ILE A 84 9.30 -4.69 -2.46
C ILE A 84 8.78 -3.46 -3.17
N THR A 85 7.52 -3.09 -2.94
CA THR A 85 6.94 -1.88 -3.51
C THR A 85 6.23 -1.04 -2.46
N VAL A 86 6.45 0.28 -2.50
CA VAL A 86 5.65 1.23 -1.73
C VAL A 86 4.91 2.16 -2.67
N THR A 87 3.67 2.50 -2.33
CA THR A 87 2.86 3.44 -3.11
C THR A 87 2.64 4.72 -2.31
N TYR A 88 2.97 5.87 -2.90
CA TYR A 88 2.84 7.16 -2.26
C TYR A 88 2.07 8.17 -3.12
N GLY A 89 1.38 9.09 -2.44
CA GLY A 89 0.53 10.09 -3.10
C GLY A 89 1.29 11.37 -3.44
N ASN A 90 2.31 11.31 -4.30
CA ASN A 90 3.04 12.45 -4.86
C ASN A 90 3.85 13.34 -3.87
N ARG A 91 3.71 13.16 -2.54
CA ARG A 91 4.54 13.95 -1.59
C ARG A 91 5.99 13.46 -1.59
N HIS A 92 6.24 12.33 -1.01
CA HIS A 92 7.49 11.55 -0.97
C HIS A 92 7.24 10.26 -0.17
N TYR A 93 8.05 9.23 -0.40
CA TYR A 93 7.97 7.98 0.34
C TYR A 93 8.90 7.95 1.58
N ASP A 94 9.80 8.93 1.71
CA ASP A 94 10.78 9.08 2.80
C ASP A 94 11.47 7.73 3.13
N ASP A 95 11.28 7.19 4.34
CA ASP A 95 11.92 5.95 4.77
C ASP A 95 11.06 4.68 4.55
N ALA A 96 9.86 4.80 3.97
CA ALA A 96 8.92 3.67 3.87
C ALA A 96 9.45 2.48 3.06
N LEU A 97 10.18 2.73 1.97
CA LEU A 97 10.76 1.66 1.15
C LEU A 97 11.88 0.95 1.92
N LEU A 98 12.73 1.69 2.61
CA LEU A 98 13.79 1.15 3.46
C LEU A 98 13.21 0.36 4.64
N GLU A 99 12.14 0.85 5.26
CA GLU A 99 11.45 0.14 6.34
C GLU A 99 10.84 -1.19 5.84
N LEU A 100 10.30 -1.23 4.62
CA LEU A 100 9.82 -2.46 4.01
C LEU A 100 10.98 -3.43 3.71
N PHE A 101 12.09 -2.90 3.19
CA PHE A 101 13.31 -3.67 2.95
C PHE A 101 13.82 -4.34 4.23
N ASP A 102 13.95 -3.59 5.32
CA ASP A 102 14.40 -4.12 6.60
C ASP A 102 13.43 -5.18 7.14
N LEU A 103 12.12 -4.90 7.09
CA LEU A 103 11.08 -5.80 7.55
C LEU A 103 11.12 -7.16 6.84
N VAL A 104 11.19 -7.19 5.51
CA VAL A 104 11.18 -8.47 4.78
C VAL A 104 12.47 -9.25 4.97
N LYS A 105 13.61 -8.57 5.14
CA LYS A 105 14.89 -9.24 5.51
C LYS A 105 14.81 -9.89 6.89
N GLU A 106 14.27 -9.20 7.89
CA GLU A 106 14.02 -9.77 9.22
C GLU A 106 13.14 -11.03 9.16
N GLN A 107 12.23 -11.10 8.17
CA GLN A 107 11.35 -12.24 7.96
C GLN A 107 11.96 -13.37 7.09
N GLY A 108 13.24 -13.29 6.74
CA GLY A 108 13.97 -14.33 5.97
C GLY A 108 13.77 -14.28 4.46
N PHE A 109 13.19 -13.19 3.92
CA PHE A 109 13.16 -12.93 2.49
C PHE A 109 14.46 -12.28 2.01
N VAL A 110 14.72 -12.41 0.70
CA VAL A 110 15.87 -11.82 0.02
C VAL A 110 15.37 -10.80 -1.00
N PRO A 111 15.42 -9.49 -0.72
CA PRO A 111 15.05 -8.48 -1.70
C PRO A 111 15.95 -8.56 -2.94
N VAL A 112 15.34 -8.65 -4.11
CA VAL A 112 16.03 -8.65 -5.42
C VAL A 112 15.84 -7.34 -6.16
N ALA A 113 14.76 -6.64 -5.88
CA ALA A 113 14.46 -5.32 -6.44
C ALA A 113 13.44 -4.56 -5.58
N GLY A 114 13.36 -3.24 -5.77
CA GLY A 114 12.42 -2.37 -5.08
C GLY A 114 11.82 -1.31 -5.98
N ALA A 115 10.63 -0.79 -5.62
CA ALA A 115 10.02 0.33 -6.33
C ALA A 115 9.26 1.28 -5.40
N ALA A 116 9.34 2.58 -5.67
CA ALA A 116 8.50 3.60 -5.09
C ALA A 116 7.53 4.13 -6.16
N LEU A 117 6.28 3.69 -6.09
CA LEU A 117 5.26 3.90 -7.10
C LEU A 117 4.36 5.08 -6.73
N VAL A 118 4.05 5.93 -7.71
CA VAL A 118 3.12 7.02 -7.52
C VAL A 118 1.69 6.52 -7.69
N GLY A 119 0.83 6.86 -6.74
CA GLY A 119 -0.59 6.57 -6.81
C GLY A 119 -1.44 7.77 -6.44
N GLN A 120 -2.72 7.72 -6.74
CA GLN A 120 -3.65 8.76 -6.33
C GLN A 120 -3.61 8.93 -4.80
N HIS A 121 -3.38 10.15 -4.35
CA HIS A 121 -3.39 10.47 -2.93
C HIS A 121 -4.76 10.24 -2.29
N THR A 122 -4.79 9.88 -1.01
CA THR A 122 -6.04 9.70 -0.27
C THR A 122 -6.78 11.03 -0.10
N TYR A 123 -6.05 12.13 0.13
CA TYR A 123 -6.60 13.46 0.36
C TYR A 123 -6.41 14.36 -0.87
N GLY A 124 -7.40 15.21 -1.15
CA GLY A 124 -7.38 16.13 -2.27
C GLY A 124 -7.44 15.42 -3.64
N GLU A 125 -7.25 16.19 -4.69
CA GLU A 125 -7.22 15.71 -6.07
C GLU A 125 -5.79 15.68 -6.59
N ILE A 126 -4.98 14.76 -6.06
CA ILE A 126 -3.56 14.65 -6.36
C ILE A 126 -3.32 13.33 -7.07
N GLN A 127 -2.74 13.39 -8.29
CA GLN A 127 -2.43 12.23 -9.13
C GLN A 127 -3.66 11.32 -9.35
N VAL A 128 -4.82 11.94 -9.61
CA VAL A 128 -6.11 11.25 -9.82
C VAL A 128 -5.97 10.26 -10.97
N GLY A 129 -6.45 9.03 -10.75
CA GLY A 129 -6.41 7.95 -11.72
C GLY A 129 -5.15 7.06 -11.65
N ARG A 130 -4.06 7.54 -11.04
CA ARG A 130 -2.82 6.74 -10.92
C ARG A 130 -2.92 5.64 -9.85
N PRO A 131 -2.25 4.48 -10.05
CA PRO A 131 -1.51 4.12 -11.27
C PRO A 131 -2.45 3.95 -12.46
N ASP A 132 -2.04 4.51 -13.60
CA ASP A 132 -2.69 4.37 -14.90
C ASP A 132 -1.99 3.32 -15.79
N GLU A 133 -2.34 3.23 -17.07
CA GLU A 133 -1.76 2.23 -17.98
C GLU A 133 -0.29 2.49 -18.29
N ASP A 134 0.16 3.75 -18.27
CA ASP A 134 1.58 4.08 -18.47
C ASP A 134 2.39 3.65 -17.24
N ASP A 135 1.90 3.91 -16.04
CA ASP A 135 2.49 3.42 -14.80
C ASP A 135 2.61 1.88 -14.80
N LEU A 136 1.52 1.19 -15.18
CA LEU A 136 1.51 -0.26 -15.21
C LEU A 136 2.40 -0.84 -16.32
N LYS A 137 2.63 -0.10 -17.39
CA LYS A 137 3.60 -0.46 -18.42
C LYS A 137 5.03 -0.35 -17.87
N GLU A 138 5.38 0.75 -17.18
CA GLU A 138 6.66 0.90 -16.49
C GLU A 138 6.91 -0.24 -15.48
N ASP A 139 5.87 -0.62 -14.70
CA ASP A 139 5.92 -1.74 -13.77
C ASP A 139 6.25 -3.06 -14.45
N ARG A 140 5.69 -3.33 -15.64
CA ARG A 140 6.00 -4.54 -16.43
C ARG A 140 7.42 -4.51 -17.00
N GLU A 141 7.89 -3.36 -17.48
CA GLU A 141 9.27 -3.18 -17.95
C GLU A 141 10.29 -3.37 -16.81
N PHE A 142 9.99 -2.86 -15.64
CA PHE A 142 10.77 -3.12 -14.43
C PHE A 142 10.81 -4.62 -14.10
N ALA A 143 9.67 -5.31 -14.12
CA ALA A 143 9.60 -6.74 -13.86
C ALA A 143 10.46 -7.58 -14.85
N ALA A 144 10.56 -7.16 -16.11
CA ALA A 144 11.45 -7.83 -17.07
C ALA A 144 12.92 -7.76 -16.63
N LYS A 145 13.39 -6.61 -16.16
CA LYS A 145 14.75 -6.45 -15.61
C LYS A 145 14.95 -7.24 -14.32
N VAL A 146 13.91 -7.36 -13.48
CA VAL A 146 13.96 -8.21 -12.27
C VAL A 146 14.12 -9.69 -12.64
N LYS A 147 13.48 -10.16 -13.72
CA LYS A 147 13.69 -11.54 -14.21
C LYS A 147 15.16 -11.80 -14.59
N GLU A 148 15.81 -10.86 -15.24
CA GLU A 148 17.22 -10.97 -15.58
C GLU A 148 18.09 -11.09 -14.32
N LYS A 149 17.86 -10.26 -13.31
CA LYS A 149 18.57 -10.33 -12.02
C LYS A 149 18.35 -11.66 -11.29
N LEU A 150 17.13 -12.18 -11.30
CA LEU A 150 16.79 -13.47 -10.68
C LEU A 150 17.60 -14.62 -11.31
N VAL A 151 17.77 -14.60 -12.64
CA VAL A 151 18.59 -15.60 -13.37
C VAL A 151 20.07 -15.49 -12.98
N LEU A 152 20.57 -14.27 -12.79
CA LEU A 152 21.96 -14.02 -12.39
C LEU A 152 22.21 -14.26 -10.89
N GLY A 153 21.15 -14.46 -10.10
CA GLY A 153 21.27 -14.60 -8.64
C GLY A 153 21.65 -13.31 -7.91
N GLU A 154 21.42 -12.16 -8.54
CA GLU A 154 21.72 -10.86 -7.96
C GLU A 154 20.67 -10.44 -6.93
N ILE A 155 21.12 -9.77 -5.89
CA ILE A 155 20.25 -9.25 -4.81
C ILE A 155 20.30 -7.71 -4.76
N LEU A 156 19.31 -7.13 -4.13
CA LEU A 156 19.27 -5.71 -3.83
C LEU A 156 20.00 -5.48 -2.50
N GLU A 157 21.07 -4.70 -2.50
CA GLU A 157 21.86 -4.46 -1.29
C GLU A 157 21.17 -3.49 -0.33
N THR A 158 20.57 -2.43 -0.87
CA THR A 158 19.85 -1.40 -0.11
C THR A 158 18.90 -0.61 -1.01
N VAL A 159 18.08 0.23 -0.39
CA VAL A 159 17.21 1.21 -1.05
C VAL A 159 17.36 2.57 -0.37
N PRO A 160 16.92 3.67 -0.99
CA PRO A 160 16.92 5.00 -0.37
C PRO A 160 16.14 5.05 0.95
N GLY A 161 16.68 5.80 1.90
CA GLY A 161 16.12 6.02 3.23
C GLY A 161 17.21 6.30 4.25
N ASN A 162 16.82 6.52 5.50
CA ASN A 162 17.71 6.87 6.60
C ASN A 162 17.66 5.84 7.73
N ARG A 163 18.79 5.54 8.33
CA ARG A 163 18.89 4.76 9.58
C ARG A 163 19.65 5.60 10.63
N PRO A 164 19.05 5.95 11.76
CA PRO A 164 17.64 5.67 12.13
C PRO A 164 16.65 6.41 11.21
N TYR A 165 15.42 5.89 11.08
CA TYR A 165 14.37 6.52 10.29
C TYR A 165 14.07 7.94 10.81
N ILE A 166 13.96 8.92 9.92
CA ILE A 166 13.79 10.34 10.28
C ILE A 166 12.50 10.55 11.09
N LYS A 167 11.41 9.91 10.66
CA LYS A 167 10.15 9.96 11.40
C LYS A 167 10.04 8.72 12.28
N GLY A 168 10.07 8.92 13.59
CA GLY A 168 9.90 7.87 14.58
C GLY A 168 8.55 7.16 14.44
N GLU A 169 8.05 6.57 15.52
CA GLU A 169 6.77 5.82 15.53
C GLU A 169 5.55 6.68 15.17
N GLU A 170 5.65 8.01 15.22
CA GLU A 170 4.60 8.95 14.78
C GLU A 170 4.38 8.90 13.24
N GLY A 171 5.42 8.62 12.47
CA GLY A 171 5.26 8.21 11.07
C GLY A 171 4.54 6.85 11.02
N GLY A 172 3.75 6.59 10.00
CA GLY A 172 3.00 5.34 9.88
C GLY A 172 1.67 5.30 10.65
N LYS A 173 1.30 6.36 11.35
CA LYS A 173 -0.06 6.57 11.84
C LYS A 173 -0.96 7.09 10.72
N GLY A 174 -2.24 6.79 10.81
CA GLY A 174 -3.25 7.38 9.95
C GLY A 174 -3.46 8.87 10.23
N GLY A 175 -4.13 9.57 9.32
CA GLY A 175 -4.52 10.97 9.51
C GLY A 175 -5.64 11.15 10.54
N ASN A 176 -5.92 12.40 10.89
CA ASN A 176 -6.93 12.77 11.90
C ASN A 176 -8.32 13.03 11.32
N PHE A 177 -8.47 13.01 9.99
CA PHE A 177 -9.78 13.21 9.36
C PHE A 177 -10.67 11.99 9.51
N ARG A 178 -11.93 12.21 9.89
CA ARG A 178 -12.91 11.13 10.05
C ARG A 178 -14.05 11.35 9.06
N PRO A 179 -14.35 10.35 8.20
CA PRO A 179 -15.44 10.45 7.26
C PRO A 179 -16.79 10.67 7.95
N LEU A 180 -17.62 11.49 7.35
CA LEU A 180 -19.02 11.65 7.71
C LEU A 180 -19.89 10.63 6.98
N THR A 181 -21.14 10.49 7.46
CA THR A 181 -22.16 9.66 6.80
C THR A 181 -23.40 10.53 6.57
N ALA A 182 -23.73 10.76 5.31
CA ALA A 182 -24.92 11.49 4.90
C ALA A 182 -26.21 10.68 5.17
N GLU A 183 -27.35 11.36 5.18
CA GLU A 183 -28.66 10.72 5.37
C GLU A 183 -29.04 9.74 4.26
N THR A 184 -28.46 9.90 3.06
CA THR A 184 -28.61 8.98 1.92
C THR A 184 -28.04 7.57 2.18
N CYS A 185 -27.44 7.34 3.35
CA CYS A 185 -26.91 6.02 3.71
C CYS A 185 -28.02 4.99 3.81
N MET A 186 -27.93 3.95 2.99
CA MET A 186 -28.86 2.82 2.96
C MET A 186 -28.49 1.67 3.92
N SER A 187 -27.54 1.88 4.80
CA SER A 187 -27.07 0.91 5.82
C SER A 187 -26.70 -0.47 5.25
N CYS A 188 -26.10 -0.51 4.06
CA CYS A 188 -25.75 -1.79 3.38
C CYS A 188 -24.59 -2.57 4.02
N GLY A 189 -23.91 -2.04 5.04
CA GLY A 189 -22.83 -2.69 5.77
C GLY A 189 -21.49 -2.77 5.04
N LEU A 190 -21.38 -2.38 3.76
CA LEU A 190 -20.15 -2.56 2.98
C LEU A 190 -18.95 -1.83 3.61
N CYS A 191 -19.14 -0.59 4.10
CA CYS A 191 -18.09 0.17 4.76
C CYS A 191 -17.65 -0.46 6.09
N VAL A 192 -18.54 -1.11 6.81
CA VAL A 192 -18.24 -1.87 8.04
C VAL A 192 -17.39 -3.08 7.69
N LYS A 193 -17.90 -3.90 6.77
CA LYS A 193 -17.25 -5.14 6.32
C LYS A 193 -15.85 -4.90 5.75
N GLU A 194 -15.64 -3.80 5.03
CA GLU A 194 -14.41 -3.54 4.31
C GLU A 194 -13.45 -2.57 5.04
N CYS A 195 -13.79 -2.12 6.26
CA CYS A 195 -12.90 -1.26 7.03
C CYS A 195 -11.60 -1.99 7.41
N PRO A 196 -10.42 -1.46 7.05
CA PRO A 196 -9.13 -2.10 7.36
C PRO A 196 -8.93 -2.38 8.85
N GLU A 197 -9.44 -1.52 9.72
CA GLU A 197 -9.24 -1.57 11.16
C GLU A 197 -10.53 -1.86 11.95
N GLY A 198 -11.64 -2.18 11.25
CA GLY A 198 -12.93 -2.40 11.91
C GLY A 198 -13.40 -1.18 12.73
N ALA A 199 -13.10 0.02 12.26
CA ALA A 199 -13.40 1.27 12.98
C ALA A 199 -14.83 1.75 12.78
N ILE A 200 -15.65 1.10 11.97
CA ILE A 200 -17.03 1.55 11.67
C ILE A 200 -17.99 0.58 12.33
N ALA A 201 -18.89 1.12 13.15
CA ALA A 201 -19.92 0.33 13.84
C ALA A 201 -20.99 -0.19 12.86
N GLU A 202 -21.78 -1.16 13.31
CA GLU A 202 -22.80 -1.84 12.49
C GLU A 202 -23.90 -0.89 11.98
N ASP A 203 -24.10 0.26 12.65
CA ASP A 203 -25.00 1.33 12.19
C ASP A 203 -24.51 2.04 10.91
N CYS A 204 -23.33 1.70 10.40
CA CYS A 204 -22.64 2.32 9.28
C CYS A 204 -22.31 3.81 9.46
N ARG A 205 -22.57 4.39 10.62
CA ARG A 205 -22.47 5.83 10.91
C ARG A 205 -21.40 6.16 11.92
N THR A 206 -21.41 5.48 13.05
CA THR A 206 -20.45 5.67 14.15
C THR A 206 -19.07 5.20 13.74
N ILE A 207 -18.07 6.07 13.89
CA ILE A 207 -16.65 5.77 13.58
C ILE A 207 -15.83 5.91 14.86
N ASP A 208 -15.17 4.83 15.24
CA ASP A 208 -14.17 4.84 16.30
C ASP A 208 -12.94 5.64 15.84
N GLY A 209 -12.72 6.80 16.45
CA GLY A 209 -11.64 7.71 16.11
C GLY A 209 -10.25 7.15 16.37
N ASP A 210 -10.10 6.28 17.36
CA ASP A 210 -8.79 5.71 17.74
C ASP A 210 -8.38 4.58 16.78
N ARG A 211 -9.36 3.87 16.24
CA ARG A 211 -9.12 2.81 15.24
C ARG A 211 -9.07 3.31 13.81
N CYS A 212 -9.75 4.42 13.50
CA CYS A 212 -9.82 4.93 12.15
C CYS A 212 -8.49 5.52 11.68
N ILE A 213 -7.93 4.98 10.63
CA ILE A 213 -6.66 5.42 10.02
C ILE A 213 -6.83 6.46 8.92
N ALA A 214 -8.01 6.99 8.74
CA ALA A 214 -8.34 8.00 7.71
C ALA A 214 -7.91 7.60 6.27
N CYS A 215 -8.00 6.32 5.94
CA CYS A 215 -7.63 5.79 4.62
C CYS A 215 -8.69 6.06 3.54
N PHE A 216 -9.87 6.50 3.92
CA PHE A 216 -11.01 6.78 3.04
C PHE A 216 -11.48 5.59 2.18
N ARG A 217 -11.14 4.35 2.55
CA ARG A 217 -11.70 3.18 1.88
C ARG A 217 -13.23 3.21 1.88
N CYS A 218 -13.85 3.54 3.02
CA CYS A 218 -15.30 3.63 3.16
C CYS A 218 -15.94 4.66 2.21
N ILE A 219 -15.23 5.75 1.88
CA ILE A 219 -15.68 6.73 0.88
C ILE A 219 -15.60 6.12 -0.52
N ARG A 220 -14.46 5.50 -0.86
CA ARG A 220 -14.20 4.94 -2.18
C ARG A 220 -15.14 3.81 -2.59
N ILE A 221 -15.61 3.02 -1.63
CA ILE A 221 -16.45 1.84 -1.89
C ILE A 221 -17.93 2.08 -1.68
N CYS A 222 -18.35 3.25 -1.18
CA CYS A 222 -19.75 3.52 -0.90
C CYS A 222 -20.57 3.63 -2.20
N PRO A 223 -21.50 2.70 -2.48
CA PRO A 223 -22.20 2.67 -3.76
C PRO A 223 -23.15 3.86 -3.97
N VAL A 224 -23.58 4.48 -2.88
CA VAL A 224 -24.46 5.67 -2.91
C VAL A 224 -23.74 6.95 -2.48
N GLN A 225 -22.41 6.93 -2.38
CA GLN A 225 -21.56 8.07 -1.99
C GLN A 225 -21.99 8.75 -0.67
N ALA A 226 -22.63 8.00 0.23
CA ALA A 226 -23.06 8.53 1.53
C ALA A 226 -21.89 8.79 2.49
N LYS A 227 -20.76 8.10 2.35
CA LYS A 227 -19.53 8.40 3.08
C LYS A 227 -18.80 9.53 2.38
N ASN A 228 -18.42 10.57 3.13
CA ASN A 228 -17.79 11.77 2.55
C ASN A 228 -16.91 12.50 3.58
N MET A 229 -16.25 13.56 3.12
CA MET A 229 -15.46 14.50 3.93
C MET A 229 -15.90 15.96 3.71
N ASN A 230 -17.20 16.20 3.58
CA ASN A 230 -17.77 17.53 3.31
C ASN A 230 -17.77 18.40 4.58
N VAL A 231 -16.58 18.67 5.11
CA VAL A 231 -16.36 19.57 6.25
C VAL A 231 -15.33 20.63 5.89
N ALA A 232 -15.59 21.89 6.23
CA ALA A 232 -14.76 23.03 5.82
C ALA A 232 -13.26 22.82 6.14
N PRO A 233 -12.83 22.39 7.33
CA PRO A 233 -11.40 22.22 7.64
C PRO A 233 -10.70 21.18 6.73
N TYR A 234 -11.43 20.15 6.29
CA TYR A 234 -10.86 19.19 5.35
C TYR A 234 -10.79 19.76 3.94
N LEU A 235 -11.84 20.43 3.48
CA LEU A 235 -11.90 20.99 2.13
C LEU A 235 -10.81 22.05 1.92
N GLU A 236 -10.60 22.94 2.88
CA GLU A 236 -9.51 23.93 2.87
C GLU A 236 -8.13 23.25 2.85
N PHE A 237 -7.93 22.23 3.70
CA PHE A 237 -6.71 21.45 3.69
C PHE A 237 -6.49 20.74 2.34
N ALA A 238 -7.52 20.10 1.80
CA ALA A 238 -7.43 19.35 0.54
C ALA A 238 -7.10 20.26 -0.64
N GLU A 239 -7.68 21.46 -0.71
CA GLU A 239 -7.39 22.45 -1.74
C GLU A 239 -5.93 22.93 -1.64
N MET A 240 -5.49 23.35 -0.45
CA MET A 240 -4.11 23.78 -0.20
C MET A 240 -3.11 22.65 -0.54
N PHE A 241 -3.42 21.43 -0.14
CA PHE A 241 -2.55 20.26 -0.33
C PHE A 241 -2.47 19.85 -1.80
N THR A 242 -3.56 19.94 -2.55
CA THR A 242 -3.60 19.73 -4.00
C THR A 242 -2.69 20.73 -4.72
N LYS A 243 -2.81 22.02 -4.39
CA LYS A 243 -1.94 23.05 -4.97
C LYS A 243 -0.46 22.81 -4.66
N LYS A 244 -0.15 22.44 -3.41
CA LYS A 244 1.22 22.17 -2.97
C LYS A 244 1.87 20.97 -3.68
N LEU A 245 1.09 19.99 -4.08
CA LEU A 245 1.57 18.75 -4.70
C LEU A 245 1.11 18.62 -6.15
N SER A 246 0.96 19.74 -6.87
CA SER A 246 0.52 19.76 -8.26
C SER A 246 1.54 19.18 -9.24
N GLU A 247 2.85 19.38 -8.97
CA GLU A 247 3.91 18.87 -9.83
C GLU A 247 4.00 17.33 -9.77
N PRO A 248 3.81 16.62 -10.91
CA PRO A 248 3.81 15.16 -10.91
C PRO A 248 5.19 14.59 -10.64
N ARG A 249 5.27 13.60 -9.75
CA ARG A 249 6.46 12.76 -9.59
C ARG A 249 6.39 11.54 -10.50
N LYS A 250 7.55 10.95 -10.73
CA LYS A 250 7.72 9.70 -11.48
C LYS A 250 7.83 8.53 -10.53
N ASN A 251 7.55 7.34 -11.04
CA ASN A 251 7.91 6.10 -10.36
C ASN A 251 9.44 5.97 -10.29
N GLU A 252 9.92 5.37 -9.21
CA GLU A 252 11.34 5.11 -9.00
C GLU A 252 11.55 3.60 -8.83
N TYR A 253 12.52 3.05 -9.55
CA TYR A 253 12.82 1.62 -9.58
C TYR A 253 14.27 1.37 -9.19
N PHE A 254 14.51 0.36 -8.35
CA PHE A 254 15.80 0.00 -7.77
C PHE A 254 16.09 -1.48 -8.09
N LEU A 255 17.23 -1.70 -8.76
CA LEU A 255 17.68 -3.01 -9.20
C LEU A 255 19.00 -3.42 -8.53
#